data_117e2efe078c1be3df6a71e5f89797d2
#
_entry.id   117e2efe078c1be3df6a71e5f89797d2
#
_cell.length_a   1.000
_cell.length_b   1.000
_cell.length_c   1.000
_cell.angle_alpha   90.00
_cell.angle_beta   90.00
_cell.angle_gamma   90.00
#
_symmetry.space_group_name_H-M   'P 1'
#
loop_
_entity.id
_entity.type
_entity.pdbx_description
1 polymer ?
#
loop_
_entity_poly.entity_id
_entity_poly.type
_entity_poly.pdbx_seq_one_letter_code
_entity_poly.pdbx_strand_id
1 'polypeptide(L)'
;NMFIELLDKIDLKDTDTLYILGDVLDRGPHPIKTIRKLMEMPNAICLVGNHEFMAMKCLEFLMKEITDKTIEELDDEMLDNLETWQYNGSRSTVDEFTQMDSESKKDVIDFIKEFLIYEEVSVNDKNYLLVHGGLGNYSPEKDIDDYSLHELIWSRADYNIQYFSDKYVITGHTPTQAIRNNPNPGYIYRRNNHIAIDCGATYPGGRLAAICLDTGEEYYSEPNKMGSDAIGL
;
A
#
# COMPACT_ATOMS: atom_id res chain seq x y z
N ASN A 1 -8.54 -10.55 -11.42
CA ASN A 1 -7.99 -9.63 -10.44
C ASN A 1 -6.78 -10.28 -9.76
N MET A 2 -5.61 -9.63 -9.88
CA MET A 2 -4.33 -10.13 -9.34
C MET A 2 -4.39 -10.45 -7.84
N PHE A 3 -5.14 -9.67 -7.06
CA PHE A 3 -5.28 -9.92 -5.62
C PHE A 3 -6.00 -11.24 -5.32
N ILE A 4 -7.14 -11.51 -5.97
CA ILE A 4 -7.87 -12.78 -5.80
C ILE A 4 -7.01 -13.97 -6.28
N GLU A 5 -6.35 -13.82 -7.43
CA GLU A 5 -5.42 -14.85 -7.93
C GLU A 5 -4.29 -15.15 -6.95
N LEU A 6 -3.73 -14.11 -6.30
CA LEU A 6 -2.68 -14.29 -5.31
C LEU A 6 -3.21 -14.97 -4.04
N LEU A 7 -4.41 -14.58 -3.57
CA LEU A 7 -5.08 -15.25 -2.44
C LEU A 7 -5.28 -16.74 -2.70
N ASP A 8 -5.72 -17.10 -3.91
CA ASP A 8 -5.89 -18.52 -4.31
C ASP A 8 -4.55 -19.27 -4.29
N LYS A 9 -3.45 -18.60 -4.70
CA LYS A 9 -2.11 -19.23 -4.73
C LYS A 9 -1.51 -19.43 -3.34
N ILE A 10 -1.74 -18.51 -2.41
CA ILE A 10 -1.21 -18.62 -1.03
C ILE A 10 -2.02 -19.58 -0.18
N ASP A 11 -3.23 -19.95 -0.60
CA ASP A 11 -4.13 -20.87 0.13
C ASP A 11 -4.31 -20.46 1.60
N LEU A 12 -4.57 -19.15 1.82
CA LEU A 12 -4.68 -18.53 3.15
C LEU A 12 -5.72 -19.26 4.02
N LYS A 13 -5.32 -19.62 5.23
CA LYS A 13 -6.20 -20.28 6.22
C LYS A 13 -6.76 -19.24 7.20
N ASP A 14 -7.85 -19.58 7.87
CA ASP A 14 -8.46 -18.74 8.91
C ASP A 14 -7.51 -18.49 10.11
N THR A 15 -6.51 -19.35 10.28
CA THR A 15 -5.47 -19.23 11.33
C THR A 15 -4.30 -18.34 10.95
N ASP A 16 -4.19 -18.00 9.67
CA ASP A 16 -3.08 -17.20 9.16
C ASP A 16 -3.41 -15.71 9.28
N THR A 17 -2.41 -14.86 9.40
CA THR A 17 -2.55 -13.41 9.33
C THR A 17 -1.98 -12.89 8.02
N LEU A 18 -2.78 -12.14 7.27
CA LEU A 18 -2.38 -11.48 6.04
C LEU A 18 -2.06 -10.00 6.31
N TYR A 19 -0.81 -9.61 6.14
CA TYR A 19 -0.40 -8.21 6.21
C TYR A 19 -0.36 -7.59 4.82
N ILE A 20 -1.08 -6.46 4.64
CA ILE A 20 -1.09 -5.67 3.41
C ILE A 20 -0.26 -4.40 3.65
N LEU A 21 0.79 -4.20 2.88
CA LEU A 21 1.74 -3.09 3.10
C LEU A 21 1.32 -1.77 2.44
N GLY A 22 0.03 -1.48 2.37
CA GLY A 22 -0.53 -0.24 1.83
C GLY A 22 -0.65 -0.20 0.30
N ASP A 23 -1.03 0.97 -0.21
CA ASP A 23 -1.27 1.25 -1.63
C ASP A 23 -2.31 0.30 -2.27
N VAL A 24 -3.40 0.04 -1.54
CA VAL A 24 -4.55 -0.73 -2.02
C VAL A 24 -5.42 0.10 -2.98
N LEU A 25 -5.44 1.42 -2.75
CA LEU A 25 -6.15 2.39 -3.57
C LEU A 25 -5.35 2.78 -4.82
N ASP A 26 -6.04 3.37 -5.78
CA ASP A 26 -5.53 4.01 -6.98
C ASP A 26 -4.92 3.06 -8.04
N ARG A 27 -4.74 3.58 -9.24
CA ARG A 27 -4.06 2.95 -10.41
C ARG A 27 -4.64 1.61 -10.86
N GLY A 28 -5.08 0.76 -9.93
CA GLY A 28 -5.69 -0.52 -10.26
C GLY A 28 -7.10 -0.36 -10.85
N PRO A 29 -7.65 -1.38 -11.54
CA PRO A 29 -8.98 -1.27 -12.17
C PRO A 29 -10.14 -1.28 -11.16
N HIS A 30 -9.95 -1.82 -9.95
CA HIS A 30 -11.01 -2.01 -8.97
C HIS A 30 -10.52 -1.82 -7.52
N PRO A 31 -10.05 -0.62 -7.14
CA PRO A 31 -9.49 -0.37 -5.80
C PRO A 31 -10.53 -0.53 -4.68
N ILE A 32 -11.73 0.02 -4.85
CA ILE A 32 -12.80 -0.07 -3.83
C ILE A 32 -13.30 -1.51 -3.68
N LYS A 33 -13.37 -2.28 -4.75
CA LYS A 33 -13.70 -3.71 -4.63
C LYS A 33 -12.63 -4.48 -3.86
N THR A 34 -11.36 -4.08 -3.98
CA THR A 34 -10.27 -4.69 -3.21
C THR A 34 -10.40 -4.33 -1.72
N ILE A 35 -10.67 -3.06 -1.39
CA ILE A 35 -10.97 -2.64 -0.01
C ILE A 35 -12.14 -3.44 0.56
N ARG A 36 -13.26 -3.52 -0.16
CA ARG A 36 -14.42 -4.29 0.30
C ARG A 36 -14.11 -5.77 0.52
N LYS A 37 -13.24 -6.35 -0.31
CA LYS A 37 -12.78 -7.72 -0.08
C LYS A 37 -11.94 -7.85 1.19
N LEU A 38 -11.08 -6.89 1.49
CA LEU A 38 -10.30 -6.85 2.73
C LEU A 38 -11.19 -6.67 3.96
N MET A 39 -12.25 -5.86 3.90
CA MET A 39 -13.26 -5.72 4.97
C MET A 39 -13.97 -7.04 5.32
N GLU A 40 -14.07 -7.97 4.38
CA GLU A 40 -14.63 -9.32 4.60
C GLU A 40 -13.62 -10.29 5.24
N MET A 41 -12.36 -9.90 5.39
CA MET A 41 -11.26 -10.76 5.84
C MET A 41 -10.80 -10.35 7.25
N PRO A 42 -11.33 -10.96 8.32
CA PRO A 42 -11.02 -10.56 9.69
C PRO A 42 -9.56 -10.82 10.09
N ASN A 43 -8.86 -11.63 9.33
CA ASN A 43 -7.45 -11.95 9.50
C ASN A 43 -6.51 -11.13 8.59
N ALA A 44 -7.03 -10.13 7.88
CA ALA A 44 -6.22 -9.18 7.12
C ALA A 44 -5.96 -7.92 7.96
N ILE A 45 -4.69 -7.54 8.06
CA ILE A 45 -4.21 -6.33 8.71
C ILE A 45 -3.57 -5.46 7.64
N CYS A 46 -4.06 -4.23 7.50
CA CYS A 46 -3.58 -3.30 6.47
C CYS A 46 -2.72 -2.20 7.09
N LEU A 47 -1.62 -1.88 6.43
CA LEU A 47 -0.81 -0.70 6.72
C LEU A 47 -1.22 0.44 5.79
N VAL A 48 -1.09 1.67 6.27
CA VAL A 48 -1.35 2.85 5.46
C VAL A 48 -0.19 3.07 4.47
N GLY A 49 -0.54 3.22 3.18
CA GLY A 49 0.38 3.69 2.16
C GLY A 49 0.18 5.18 1.86
N ASN A 50 1.04 5.74 1.02
CA ASN A 50 0.90 7.14 0.61
C ASN A 50 -0.37 7.37 -0.23
N HIS A 51 -0.88 6.35 -0.93
CA HIS A 51 -2.15 6.42 -1.66
C HIS A 51 -3.35 6.54 -0.72
N GLU A 52 -3.44 5.74 0.34
CA GLU A 52 -4.47 5.88 1.36
C GLU A 52 -4.39 7.24 2.05
N PHE A 53 -3.17 7.72 2.37
CA PHE A 53 -2.98 9.02 3.00
C PHE A 53 -3.48 10.19 2.12
N MET A 54 -3.17 10.19 0.82
CA MET A 54 -3.69 11.19 -0.13
C MET A 54 -5.22 11.09 -0.26
N ALA A 55 -5.74 9.85 -0.36
CA ALA A 55 -7.15 9.61 -0.59
C ALA A 55 -8.03 10.07 0.58
N MET A 56 -7.58 9.89 1.83
CA MET A 56 -8.44 10.07 3.01
C MET A 56 -9.10 11.45 3.09
N LYS A 57 -8.31 12.54 2.96
CA LYS A 57 -8.85 13.91 2.98
C LYS A 57 -9.83 14.16 1.83
N CYS A 58 -9.50 13.64 0.64
CA CYS A 58 -10.31 13.83 -0.55
C CYS A 58 -11.61 13.02 -0.50
N LEU A 59 -11.58 11.78 -0.01
CA LEU A 59 -12.76 10.92 0.14
C LEU A 59 -13.75 11.50 1.16
N GLU A 60 -13.27 12.01 2.28
CA GLU A 60 -14.12 12.71 3.27
C GLU A 60 -14.79 13.94 2.69
N PHE A 61 -14.08 14.70 1.84
CA PHE A 61 -14.67 15.82 1.12
C PHE A 61 -15.72 15.37 0.11
N LEU A 62 -15.46 14.32 -0.65
CA LEU A 62 -16.39 13.76 -1.66
C LEU A 62 -17.66 13.13 -1.04
N MET A 63 -17.70 12.90 0.27
CA MET A 63 -18.92 12.50 0.97
C MET A 63 -19.91 13.63 1.20
N LYS A 64 -19.44 14.88 1.17
CA LYS A 64 -20.29 16.04 1.48
C LYS A 64 -21.26 16.32 0.34
N GLU A 65 -22.46 16.73 0.69
CA GLU A 65 -23.41 17.28 -0.30
C GLU A 65 -22.86 18.59 -0.89
N ILE A 66 -23.07 18.78 -2.19
CA ILE A 66 -22.67 20.02 -2.86
C ILE A 66 -23.63 21.13 -2.44
N THR A 67 -23.17 22.03 -1.60
CA THR A 67 -23.88 23.22 -1.10
C THR A 67 -22.95 24.43 -1.22
N ASP A 68 -23.51 25.64 -1.12
CA ASP A 68 -22.66 26.86 -1.09
C ASP A 68 -21.58 26.77 -0.03
N LYS A 69 -21.90 26.18 1.14
CA LYS A 69 -20.93 25.98 2.23
C LYS A 69 -19.80 25.00 1.84
N THR A 70 -20.12 23.88 1.19
CA THR A 70 -19.09 22.93 0.75
C THR A 70 -18.23 23.48 -0.39
N ILE A 71 -18.76 24.40 -1.19
CA ILE A 71 -17.97 25.14 -2.19
C ILE A 71 -16.99 26.09 -1.50
N GLU A 72 -17.37 26.74 -0.42
CA GLU A 72 -16.47 27.60 0.40
C GLU A 72 -15.37 26.79 1.12
N GLU A 73 -15.62 25.52 1.42
CA GLU A 73 -14.63 24.58 2.00
C GLU A 73 -13.63 24.05 0.96
N LEU A 74 -13.84 24.33 -0.33
CA LEU A 74 -12.90 24.01 -1.41
C LEU A 74 -11.83 25.10 -1.49
N ASP A 75 -11.02 25.17 -0.45
CA ASP A 75 -9.89 26.09 -0.35
C ASP A 75 -8.68 25.61 -1.19
N ASP A 76 -7.64 26.43 -1.25
CA ASP A 76 -6.42 26.14 -2.01
C ASP A 76 -5.76 24.82 -1.52
N GLU A 77 -5.78 24.52 -0.21
CA GLU A 77 -5.21 23.31 0.35
C GLU A 77 -5.98 22.06 -0.15
N MET A 78 -7.30 22.12 -0.18
CA MET A 78 -8.12 20.99 -0.67
C MET A 78 -7.93 20.80 -2.18
N LEU A 79 -7.84 21.89 -2.94
CA LEU A 79 -7.54 21.81 -4.38
C LEU A 79 -6.19 21.17 -4.64
N ASP A 80 -5.13 21.57 -3.92
CA ASP A 80 -3.80 20.98 -4.03
C ASP A 80 -3.80 19.47 -3.66
N ASN A 81 -4.56 19.09 -2.62
CA ASN A 81 -4.71 17.68 -2.25
C ASN A 81 -5.40 16.87 -3.37
N LEU A 82 -6.47 17.39 -3.95
CA LEU A 82 -7.19 16.74 -5.06
C LEU A 82 -6.31 16.63 -6.31
N GLU A 83 -5.57 17.67 -6.69
CA GLU A 83 -4.65 17.66 -7.82
C GLU A 83 -3.51 16.67 -7.61
N THR A 84 -2.90 16.68 -6.41
CA THR A 84 -1.84 15.73 -6.05
C THR A 84 -2.34 14.29 -6.14
N TRP A 85 -3.52 14.01 -5.58
CA TRP A 85 -4.10 12.68 -5.62
C TRP A 85 -4.48 12.26 -7.05
N GLN A 86 -5.04 13.17 -7.85
CA GLN A 86 -5.35 12.93 -9.26
C GLN A 86 -4.09 12.61 -10.07
N TYR A 87 -3.03 13.38 -9.88
CA TYR A 87 -1.73 13.13 -10.54
C TYR A 87 -1.16 11.74 -10.20
N ASN A 88 -1.43 11.26 -8.99
CA ASN A 88 -1.00 9.94 -8.53
C ASN A 88 -1.92 8.78 -8.96
N GLY A 89 -3.01 9.04 -9.72
CA GLY A 89 -3.81 8.00 -10.35
C GLY A 89 -5.09 7.63 -9.62
N SER A 90 -5.74 8.59 -8.95
CA SER A 90 -6.97 8.41 -8.15
C SER A 90 -8.21 8.05 -8.95
N ARG A 91 -8.20 8.18 -10.27
CA ARG A 91 -9.40 8.11 -11.12
C ARG A 91 -10.26 6.87 -10.84
N SER A 92 -9.66 5.69 -10.82
CA SER A 92 -10.40 4.45 -10.58
C SER A 92 -11.02 4.38 -9.17
N THR A 93 -10.33 4.93 -8.16
CA THR A 93 -10.86 5.05 -6.80
C THR A 93 -12.07 5.98 -6.77
N VAL A 94 -11.96 7.16 -7.35
CA VAL A 94 -13.05 8.16 -7.41
C VAL A 94 -14.24 7.62 -8.17
N ASP A 95 -14.02 7.01 -9.35
CA ASP A 95 -15.07 6.44 -10.19
C ASP A 95 -15.88 5.35 -9.47
N GLU A 96 -15.21 4.44 -8.73
CA GLU A 96 -15.92 3.41 -7.96
C GLU A 96 -16.58 4.00 -6.70
N PHE A 97 -15.88 4.88 -5.96
CA PHE A 97 -16.35 5.46 -4.70
C PHE A 97 -17.60 6.31 -4.90
N THR A 98 -17.64 7.14 -5.94
CA THR A 98 -18.77 8.05 -6.20
C THR A 98 -20.07 7.31 -6.54
N GLN A 99 -19.98 6.08 -7.05
CA GLN A 99 -21.15 5.24 -7.37
C GLN A 99 -21.75 4.54 -6.15
N MET A 100 -21.10 4.59 -4.99
CA MET A 100 -21.59 3.96 -3.77
C MET A 100 -22.64 4.82 -3.07
N ASP A 101 -23.53 4.15 -2.30
CA ASP A 101 -24.39 4.84 -1.35
C ASP A 101 -23.59 5.41 -0.16
N SER A 102 -24.20 6.34 0.59
CA SER A 102 -23.51 7.07 1.67
C SER A 102 -23.07 6.17 2.83
N GLU A 103 -23.80 5.10 3.14
CA GLU A 103 -23.45 4.15 4.21
C GLU A 103 -22.20 3.36 3.81
N SER A 104 -22.21 2.77 2.61
CA SER A 104 -21.06 2.05 2.05
C SER A 104 -19.81 2.91 1.93
N LYS A 105 -19.95 4.20 1.54
CA LYS A 105 -18.84 5.16 1.51
C LYS A 105 -18.22 5.36 2.88
N LYS A 106 -19.09 5.54 3.89
CA LYS A 106 -18.66 5.70 5.28
C LYS A 106 -17.90 4.48 5.77
N ASP A 107 -18.41 3.28 5.52
CA ASP A 107 -17.78 2.02 5.94
C ASP A 107 -16.37 1.88 5.34
N VAL A 108 -16.19 2.24 4.07
CA VAL A 108 -14.86 2.24 3.41
C VAL A 108 -13.91 3.23 4.08
N ILE A 109 -14.36 4.45 4.36
CA ILE A 109 -13.53 5.47 5.02
C ILE A 109 -13.15 5.02 6.43
N ASP A 110 -14.12 4.53 7.20
CA ASP A 110 -13.88 4.07 8.57
C ASP A 110 -12.90 2.89 8.59
N PHE A 111 -13.01 1.96 7.64
CA PHE A 111 -12.05 0.85 7.50
C PHE A 111 -10.63 1.33 7.19
N ILE A 112 -10.45 2.28 6.26
CA ILE A 112 -9.13 2.81 5.91
C ILE A 112 -8.50 3.55 7.11
N LYS A 113 -9.31 4.20 7.95
CA LYS A 113 -8.83 4.86 9.19
C LYS A 113 -8.23 3.90 10.21
N GLU A 114 -8.55 2.63 10.13
CA GLU A 114 -8.02 1.59 11.02
C GLU A 114 -6.68 1.02 10.53
N PHE A 115 -6.17 1.46 9.37
CA PHE A 115 -4.88 1.00 8.85
C PHE A 115 -3.74 1.42 9.78
N LEU A 116 -2.85 0.47 10.07
CA LEU A 116 -1.70 0.70 10.92
C LEU A 116 -0.61 1.49 10.19
N ILE A 117 0.20 2.23 10.93
CA ILE A 117 1.33 2.97 10.35
C ILE A 117 2.50 2.02 10.06
N TYR A 118 2.76 1.11 10.98
CA TYR A 118 3.72 0.01 10.88
C TYR A 118 3.26 -1.16 11.76
N GLU A 119 3.92 -2.30 11.63
CA GLU A 119 3.70 -3.46 12.51
C GLU A 119 5.02 -4.17 12.77
N GLU A 120 5.22 -4.65 13.99
CA GLU A 120 6.34 -5.51 14.36
C GLU A 120 5.85 -6.92 14.63
N VAL A 121 6.40 -7.90 13.92
CA VAL A 121 6.02 -9.30 14.07
C VAL A 121 7.24 -10.19 14.31
N SER A 122 7.06 -11.23 15.12
CA SER A 122 8.08 -12.26 15.35
C SER A 122 7.58 -13.60 14.83
N VAL A 123 8.34 -14.21 13.94
CA VAL A 123 8.01 -15.50 13.33
C VAL A 123 9.27 -16.37 13.33
N ASN A 124 9.21 -17.59 13.93
CA ASN A 124 10.32 -18.54 13.97
C ASN A 124 11.65 -17.91 14.46
N ASP A 125 11.61 -17.22 15.60
CA ASP A 125 12.76 -16.51 16.22
C ASP A 125 13.38 -15.40 15.36
N LYS A 126 12.68 -14.92 14.32
CA LYS A 126 13.07 -13.76 13.51
C LYS A 126 12.10 -12.61 13.75
N ASN A 127 12.63 -11.42 13.89
CA ASN A 127 11.86 -10.20 14.04
C ASN A 127 11.75 -9.47 12.71
N TYR A 128 10.57 -8.93 12.43
CA TYR A 128 10.26 -8.19 11.21
C TYR A 128 9.58 -6.88 11.57
N LEU A 129 10.02 -5.79 10.94
CA LEU A 129 9.31 -4.53 10.90
C LEU A 129 8.63 -4.42 9.53
N LEU A 130 7.32 -4.35 9.54
CA LEU A 130 6.50 -4.12 8.37
C LEU A 130 6.20 -2.63 8.26
N VAL A 131 6.57 -1.99 7.17
CA VAL A 131 6.35 -0.56 6.92
C VAL A 131 6.13 -0.33 5.44
N HIS A 132 5.26 0.63 5.09
CA HIS A 132 4.93 0.84 3.68
C HIS A 132 6.12 1.27 2.83
N GLY A 133 6.78 2.38 3.17
CA GLY A 133 7.83 3.00 2.33
C GLY A 133 9.24 2.66 2.75
N GLY A 134 9.58 2.97 3.98
CA GLY A 134 10.92 2.81 4.54
C GLY A 134 11.12 3.66 5.78
N LEU A 135 12.37 3.82 6.21
CA LEU A 135 12.75 4.67 7.35
C LEU A 135 13.42 5.95 6.83
N GLY A 136 12.63 7.01 6.66
CA GLY A 136 13.15 8.30 6.22
C GLY A 136 14.03 8.94 7.26
N ASN A 137 15.14 9.58 6.83
CA ASN A 137 16.10 10.19 7.76
C ASN A 137 16.55 9.20 8.85
N TYR A 138 16.88 7.98 8.44
CA TYR A 138 17.29 6.92 9.34
C TYR A 138 18.48 7.32 10.23
N SER A 139 18.37 7.03 11.52
CA SER A 139 19.45 7.05 12.50
C SER A 139 19.36 5.80 13.38
N PRO A 140 20.49 5.16 13.73
CA PRO A 140 20.49 3.99 14.61
C PRO A 140 19.91 4.25 16.01
N GLU A 141 19.90 5.51 16.46
CA GLU A 141 19.39 5.93 17.77
C GLU A 141 17.89 6.31 17.73
N LYS A 142 17.29 6.39 16.53
CA LYS A 142 15.90 6.81 16.35
C LYS A 142 14.97 5.61 16.56
N ASP A 143 14.06 5.72 17.53
CA ASP A 143 13.02 4.71 17.73
C ASP A 143 11.99 4.76 16.59
N ILE A 144 11.29 3.65 16.35
CA ILE A 144 10.27 3.61 15.30
C ILE A 144 9.14 4.61 15.55
N ASP A 145 8.80 4.85 16.81
CA ASP A 145 7.77 5.80 17.21
C ASP A 145 8.17 7.29 17.01
N ASP A 146 9.46 7.55 16.80
CA ASP A 146 9.98 8.90 16.53
C ASP A 146 9.89 9.30 15.05
N TYR A 147 9.54 8.35 14.17
CA TYR A 147 9.35 8.65 12.74
C TYR A 147 8.00 9.29 12.49
N SER A 148 7.98 10.37 11.71
CA SER A 148 6.72 10.91 11.20
C SER A 148 6.06 9.95 10.22
N LEU A 149 4.73 10.01 10.12
CA LEU A 149 3.99 9.25 9.11
C LEU A 149 4.57 9.46 7.70
N HIS A 150 4.91 10.69 7.34
CA HIS A 150 5.51 11.01 6.04
C HIS A 150 6.82 10.25 5.81
N GLU A 151 7.70 10.14 6.82
CA GLU A 151 8.96 9.41 6.71
C GLU A 151 8.73 7.90 6.50
N LEU A 152 7.63 7.34 7.00
CA LEU A 152 7.33 5.92 6.89
C LEU A 152 6.62 5.54 5.60
N ILE A 153 5.83 6.46 5.00
CA ILE A 153 5.01 6.12 3.82
C ILE A 153 5.52 6.71 2.49
N TRP A 154 6.39 7.73 2.52
CA TRP A 154 6.93 8.36 1.30
C TRP A 154 8.41 8.07 1.07
N SER A 155 9.14 7.66 2.10
CA SER A 155 10.58 7.42 1.96
C SER A 155 10.84 6.11 1.23
N ARG A 156 11.92 6.11 0.46
CA ARG A 156 12.42 4.91 -0.20
C ARG A 156 13.52 4.30 0.66
N ALA A 157 13.43 3.00 0.93
CA ALA A 157 14.44 2.29 1.70
C ALA A 157 15.81 2.33 1.00
N ASP A 158 16.89 2.53 1.77
CA ASP A 158 18.24 2.36 1.25
C ASP A 158 18.70 0.91 1.45
N TYR A 159 18.63 0.13 0.40
CA TYR A 159 19.02 -1.27 0.41
C TYR A 159 20.54 -1.51 0.52
N ASN A 160 21.37 -0.45 0.55
CA ASN A 160 22.82 -0.59 0.72
C ASN A 160 23.24 -0.59 2.18
N ILE A 161 22.39 -0.15 3.10
CA ILE A 161 22.64 -0.19 4.54
C ILE A 161 21.78 -1.28 5.21
N GLN A 162 22.23 -1.78 6.33
CA GLN A 162 21.46 -2.65 7.21
C GLN A 162 20.90 -1.79 8.33
N TYR A 163 19.58 -1.58 8.37
CA TYR A 163 18.98 -0.74 9.40
C TYR A 163 19.10 -1.36 10.79
N PHE A 164 18.80 -2.66 10.92
CA PHE A 164 18.84 -3.38 12.19
C PHE A 164 19.68 -4.65 12.05
N SER A 165 20.40 -5.01 13.11
CA SER A 165 21.22 -6.23 13.15
C SER A 165 20.40 -7.49 13.47
N ASP A 166 19.26 -7.32 14.16
CA ASP A 166 18.43 -8.36 14.76
C ASP A 166 17.01 -8.41 14.18
N LYS A 167 16.73 -7.57 13.22
CA LYS A 167 15.38 -7.38 12.64
C LYS A 167 15.47 -7.22 11.13
N TYR A 168 14.50 -7.79 10.41
CA TYR A 168 14.28 -7.55 8.99
C TYR A 168 13.30 -6.39 8.79
N VAL A 169 13.47 -5.62 7.72
CA VAL A 169 12.49 -4.59 7.31
C VAL A 169 11.83 -5.03 6.02
N ILE A 170 10.49 -5.11 6.03
CA ILE A 170 9.71 -5.47 4.84
C ILE A 170 8.99 -4.23 4.34
N THR A 171 9.19 -3.89 3.04
CA THR A 171 8.65 -2.67 2.43
C THR A 171 7.91 -2.93 1.13
N GLY A 172 6.90 -2.08 0.86
CA GLY A 172 6.26 -1.87 -0.43
C GLY A 172 6.78 -0.62 -1.15
N HIS A 173 5.86 0.20 -1.71
CA HIS A 173 6.08 1.56 -2.22
C HIS A 173 7.11 1.73 -3.35
N THR A 174 8.26 1.11 -3.23
CA THR A 174 9.31 1.22 -4.24
C THR A 174 9.31 -0.02 -5.10
N PRO A 175 8.81 0.06 -6.36
CA PRO A 175 8.82 -1.08 -7.25
C PRO A 175 10.23 -1.66 -7.40
N THR A 176 10.36 -2.98 -7.26
CA THR A 176 11.66 -3.66 -7.31
C THR A 176 12.37 -3.45 -8.65
N GLN A 177 11.64 -3.07 -9.71
CA GLN A 177 12.17 -2.63 -10.99
C GLN A 177 12.96 -1.32 -10.89
N ALA A 178 12.64 -0.46 -9.93
CA ALA A 178 13.30 0.82 -9.70
C ALA A 178 14.51 0.72 -8.75
N ILE A 179 14.74 -0.44 -8.12
CA ILE A 179 15.87 -0.65 -7.22
C ILE A 179 17.15 -0.82 -8.05
N ARG A 180 18.08 0.12 -7.86
CA ARG A 180 19.37 0.10 -8.59
C ARG A 180 20.15 -1.18 -8.28
N ASN A 181 20.67 -1.82 -9.32
CA ASN A 181 21.43 -3.07 -9.26
C ASN A 181 20.62 -4.28 -8.76
N ASN A 182 19.29 -4.24 -8.82
CA ASN A 182 18.49 -5.43 -8.58
C ASN A 182 18.73 -6.44 -9.70
N PRO A 183 19.21 -7.66 -9.39
CA PRO A 183 19.50 -8.67 -10.42
C PRO A 183 18.25 -9.30 -11.03
N ASN A 184 17.08 -9.15 -10.36
CA ASN A 184 15.82 -9.77 -10.78
C ASN A 184 14.65 -8.78 -10.62
N PRO A 185 14.57 -7.72 -11.46
CA PRO A 185 13.50 -6.73 -11.38
C PRO A 185 12.11 -7.36 -11.56
N GLY A 186 11.12 -6.92 -10.74
CA GLY A 186 9.76 -7.44 -10.79
C GLY A 186 9.53 -8.70 -9.94
N TYR A 187 10.51 -9.07 -9.14
CA TYR A 187 10.42 -10.11 -8.10
C TYR A 187 10.85 -9.55 -6.75
N ILE A 188 10.51 -10.23 -5.66
CA ILE A 188 10.91 -9.85 -4.30
C ILE A 188 12.43 -9.68 -4.23
N TYR A 189 12.88 -8.55 -3.69
CA TYR A 189 14.30 -8.22 -3.58
C TYR A 189 14.74 -8.27 -2.12
N ARG A 190 15.85 -8.96 -1.85
CA ARG A 190 16.41 -9.13 -0.49
C ARG A 190 17.84 -8.65 -0.43
N ARG A 191 18.15 -7.76 0.50
CA ARG A 191 19.51 -7.29 0.76
C ARG A 191 19.61 -6.63 2.13
N ASN A 192 20.69 -6.87 2.88
CA ASN A 192 21.00 -6.20 4.14
C ASN A 192 19.82 -6.19 5.14
N ASN A 193 19.19 -7.35 5.37
CA ASN A 193 17.99 -7.51 6.19
C ASN A 193 16.76 -6.71 5.68
N HIS A 194 16.75 -6.30 4.41
CA HIS A 194 15.57 -5.76 3.75
C HIS A 194 14.89 -6.79 2.86
N ILE A 195 13.58 -6.73 2.80
CA ILE A 195 12.73 -7.50 1.90
C ILE A 195 11.76 -6.52 1.22
N ALA A 196 12.04 -6.18 -0.04
CA ALA A 196 11.15 -5.35 -0.86
C ALA A 196 10.17 -6.23 -1.61
N ILE A 197 8.86 -6.05 -1.37
CA ILE A 197 7.82 -6.91 -1.96
C ILE A 197 6.94 -6.21 -3.01
N ASP A 198 7.17 -4.92 -3.28
CA ASP A 198 6.47 -4.24 -4.38
C ASP A 198 7.06 -4.68 -5.73
N CYS A 199 6.42 -5.63 -6.37
CA CYS A 199 6.83 -6.14 -7.68
C CYS A 199 6.17 -5.39 -8.84
N GLY A 200 5.66 -4.16 -8.60
CA GLY A 200 5.17 -3.24 -9.61
C GLY A 200 3.83 -3.65 -10.22
N ALA A 201 2.89 -4.14 -9.42
CA ALA A 201 1.60 -4.68 -9.88
C ALA A 201 0.82 -3.76 -10.84
N THR A 202 0.97 -2.45 -10.70
CA THR A 202 0.29 -1.45 -11.54
C THR A 202 1.01 -1.14 -12.85
N TYR A 203 2.25 -1.61 -13.02
CA TYR A 203 3.03 -1.39 -14.23
C TYR A 203 2.94 -2.57 -15.21
N PRO A 204 3.10 -2.34 -16.52
CA PRO A 204 3.14 -3.42 -17.49
C PRO A 204 4.22 -4.46 -17.17
N GLY A 205 3.84 -5.73 -17.10
CA GLY A 205 4.72 -6.83 -16.74
C GLY A 205 5.02 -6.97 -15.24
N GLY A 206 4.58 -6.03 -14.41
CA GLY A 206 4.68 -6.12 -12.96
C GLY A 206 3.71 -7.14 -12.36
N ARG A 207 3.90 -7.49 -11.09
CA ARG A 207 3.15 -8.52 -10.37
C ARG A 207 2.74 -8.02 -8.99
N LEU A 208 1.67 -8.61 -8.47
CA LEU A 208 1.44 -8.59 -7.03
C LEU A 208 2.21 -9.76 -6.41
N ALA A 209 2.87 -9.52 -5.29
CA ALA A 209 3.69 -10.52 -4.63
C ALA A 209 3.31 -10.68 -3.14
N ALA A 210 3.53 -11.86 -2.60
CA ALA A 210 3.44 -12.15 -1.17
C ALA A 210 4.62 -13.03 -0.73
N ILE A 211 4.94 -12.96 0.55
CA ILE A 211 5.93 -13.82 1.20
C ILE A 211 5.31 -14.44 2.46
N CYS A 212 5.43 -15.75 2.61
CA CYS A 212 5.12 -16.44 3.84
C CYS A 212 6.32 -16.32 4.79
N LEU A 213 6.14 -15.69 5.94
CA LEU A 213 7.23 -15.48 6.90
C LEU A 213 7.65 -16.75 7.65
N ASP A 214 6.73 -17.74 7.75
CA ASP A 214 7.02 -19.02 8.38
C ASP A 214 7.99 -19.89 7.55
N THR A 215 7.80 -19.91 6.24
CA THR A 215 8.56 -20.76 5.31
C THR A 215 9.60 -20.01 4.49
N GLY A 216 9.40 -18.70 4.30
CA GLY A 216 10.16 -17.87 3.37
C GLY A 216 9.75 -18.04 1.90
N GLU A 217 8.66 -18.77 1.63
CA GLU A 217 8.14 -19.00 0.30
C GLU A 217 7.54 -17.73 -0.30
N GLU A 218 7.77 -17.52 -1.57
CA GLU A 218 7.34 -16.33 -2.31
C GLU A 218 6.26 -16.72 -3.32
N TYR A 219 5.20 -15.91 -3.38
CA TYR A 219 4.06 -16.11 -4.26
C TYR A 219 3.88 -14.89 -5.16
N TYR A 220 3.45 -15.12 -6.39
CA TYR A 220 3.30 -14.08 -7.39
C TYR A 220 2.03 -14.26 -8.20
N SER A 221 1.32 -13.16 -8.47
CA SER A 221 0.27 -13.16 -9.49
C SER A 221 0.86 -13.35 -10.89
N GLU A 222 0.00 -13.61 -11.89
CA GLU A 222 0.40 -13.42 -13.28
C GLU A 222 0.83 -11.98 -13.56
N PRO A 223 1.73 -11.75 -14.51
CA PRO A 223 2.14 -10.41 -14.88
C PRO A 223 0.97 -9.55 -15.36
N ASN A 224 0.98 -8.26 -14.97
CA ASN A 224 0.03 -7.29 -15.50
C ASN A 224 0.18 -7.19 -17.03
N LYS A 225 -0.90 -7.57 -17.75
CA LYS A 225 -0.96 -7.59 -19.21
C LYS A 225 -1.47 -6.27 -19.81
N MET A 226 -1.90 -5.32 -18.96
CA MET A 226 -2.37 -4.03 -19.43
C MET A 226 -1.18 -3.23 -19.98
N GLY A 227 -1.25 -2.89 -21.25
CA GLY A 227 -0.27 -2.02 -21.90
C GLY A 227 -0.37 -0.58 -21.38
N SER A 228 0.59 0.25 -21.75
CA SER A 228 0.70 1.68 -21.42
C SER A 228 -0.54 2.53 -21.71
N ASP A 229 -1.50 2.02 -22.46
CA ASP A 229 -2.74 2.71 -22.84
C ASP A 229 -3.79 2.78 -21.72
N ALA A 230 -3.57 2.07 -20.60
CA ALA A 230 -4.45 2.12 -19.42
C ALA A 230 -4.00 3.15 -18.38
N ILE A 231 -2.80 3.70 -18.51
CA ILE A 231 -2.30 4.83 -17.71
C ILE A 231 -2.57 6.06 -18.58
N GLY A 232 -3.78 6.63 -18.42
CA GLY A 232 -4.09 7.91 -19.06
C GLY A 232 -3.13 8.99 -18.54
N LEU A 233 -2.17 9.34 -19.39
CA LEU A 233 -1.43 10.59 -19.32
C LEU A 233 -2.33 11.71 -19.82
#